data_5eede09aa58afb225d57dc5da1bbe1dc
#
_entry.id   5eede09aa58afb225d57dc5da1bbe1dc
#
_cell.length_a   1.000
_cell.length_b   1.000
_cell.length_c   1.000
_cell.angle_alpha   90.00
_cell.angle_beta   90.00
_cell.angle_gamma   90.00
#
_symmetry.space_group_name_H-M   'P 1'
#
loop_
_entity.id
_entity.type
_entity.pdbx_description
1 polymer ?
#
loop_
_entity_poly.entity_id
_entity_poly.type
_entity_poly.pdbx_seq_one_letter_code
_entity_poly.pdbx_strand_id
1 'polypeptide(L)'
;MQQLNSSSSSLTTPVSTANLIASIVLAICFILGVPGNIAVVVRLAGWIKEGSFTPILMLSLAISDLLTLLSLPVWIWTLLHHWVFGVVLCKLLSYLVYLSLYSGILCVVLMSVQRYMQVLHPQKWNKLGKKGKKILLFGIWILSAVLSSYALVQRTVRPNREGHFQCKRSYQNSIERVATLIWEIIIFLVLFPTLTYFYFHLHQGVNNSAFFSSQSLTKLVTRIVACFFIFWFPLVISNIVLIIAVLLWNDRLLRSAESADNITAALAFINSCVNPFLYAFSARAVQEHGTGTENTDVGGMMVFMNSH
;
A
#
# COMPACT_ATOMS: atom_id res chain seq x y z
N MET A 1 37.46 28.19 45.17
CA MET A 1 36.26 27.35 44.99
C MET A 1 35.38 28.03 43.94
N GLN A 2 35.56 27.66 42.67
CA GLN A 2 34.68 28.10 41.57
C GLN A 2 33.82 26.89 41.20
N GLN A 3 32.52 26.97 41.48
CA GLN A 3 31.52 26.02 41.00
C GLN A 3 31.35 26.23 39.51
N LEU A 4 31.76 25.27 38.73
CA LEU A 4 31.38 25.12 37.33
C LEU A 4 29.90 24.65 37.29
N ASN A 5 28.99 25.58 37.05
CA ASN A 5 27.62 25.30 36.68
C ASN A 5 27.65 24.78 35.21
N SER A 6 27.77 23.49 35.03
CA SER A 6 27.50 22.85 33.73
C SER A 6 26.00 22.71 33.55
N SER A 7 25.37 23.78 33.07
CA SER A 7 24.03 23.71 32.47
C SER A 7 24.13 22.89 31.18
N SER A 8 23.86 21.59 31.30
CA SER A 8 23.62 20.74 30.14
C SER A 8 22.29 21.13 29.50
N SER A 9 22.35 22.18 28.68
CA SER A 9 21.28 22.42 27.71
C SER A 9 21.26 21.23 26.74
N SER A 10 20.28 20.34 26.91
CA SER A 10 19.95 19.34 25.89
C SER A 10 19.52 20.10 24.62
N LEU A 11 20.50 20.31 23.72
CA LEU A 11 20.22 20.81 22.38
C LEU A 11 19.40 19.72 21.66
N THR A 12 18.08 19.82 21.72
CA THR A 12 17.19 19.06 20.85
C THR A 12 17.43 19.57 19.45
N THR A 13 18.13 18.77 18.63
CA THR A 13 18.30 19.08 17.20
C THR A 13 16.91 19.26 16.58
N PRO A 14 16.68 20.35 15.84
CA PRO A 14 15.36 20.61 15.26
C PRO A 14 15.00 19.48 14.28
N VAL A 15 13.78 18.95 14.43
CA VAL A 15 13.24 17.92 13.53
C VAL A 15 13.25 18.46 12.10
N SER A 16 13.78 17.69 11.15
CA SER A 16 13.78 18.06 9.73
C SER A 16 12.36 18.34 9.25
N THR A 17 12.18 19.41 8.47
CA THR A 17 10.88 19.73 7.86
C THR A 17 10.31 18.57 7.06
N ALA A 18 11.15 17.79 6.35
CA ALA A 18 10.73 16.59 5.64
C ALA A 18 10.15 15.51 6.57
N ASN A 19 10.80 15.28 7.72
CA ASN A 19 10.32 14.34 8.72
C ASN A 19 9.00 14.80 9.35
N LEU A 20 8.85 16.09 9.59
CA LEU A 20 7.61 16.66 10.13
C LEU A 20 6.45 16.48 9.14
N ILE A 21 6.65 16.82 7.87
CA ILE A 21 5.65 16.63 6.80
C ILE A 21 5.27 15.14 6.68
N ALA A 22 6.27 14.25 6.61
CA ALA A 22 6.04 12.81 6.55
C ALA A 22 5.22 12.32 7.77
N SER A 23 5.55 12.78 8.98
CA SER A 23 4.84 12.41 10.21
C SER A 23 3.39 12.86 10.20
N ILE A 24 3.10 14.08 9.70
CA ILE A 24 1.73 14.58 9.57
C ILE A 24 0.93 13.71 8.59
N VAL A 25 1.50 13.39 7.42
CA VAL A 25 0.86 12.51 6.42
C VAL A 25 0.56 11.14 7.03
N LEU A 26 1.54 10.52 7.71
CA LEU A 26 1.34 9.22 8.36
C LEU A 26 0.29 9.27 9.48
N ALA A 27 0.23 10.35 10.26
CA ALA A 27 -0.78 10.52 11.31
C ALA A 27 -2.20 10.59 10.71
N ILE A 28 -2.38 11.34 9.63
CA ILE A 28 -3.65 11.40 8.90
C ILE A 28 -4.02 10.01 8.37
N CYS A 29 -3.07 9.29 7.75
CA CYS A 29 -3.29 7.93 7.26
C CYS A 29 -3.71 6.97 8.40
N PHE A 30 -3.10 7.07 9.57
CA PHE A 30 -3.46 6.26 10.74
C PHE A 30 -4.88 6.56 11.23
N ILE A 31 -5.19 7.84 11.47
CA ILE A 31 -6.47 8.27 12.03
C ILE A 31 -7.66 7.94 11.12
N LEU A 32 -7.50 8.10 9.81
CA LEU A 32 -8.55 7.83 8.84
C LEU A 32 -8.56 6.38 8.36
N GLY A 33 -7.39 5.81 8.15
CA GLY A 33 -7.25 4.50 7.52
C GLY A 33 -7.58 3.34 8.46
N VAL A 34 -7.17 3.41 9.74
CA VAL A 34 -7.43 2.30 10.68
C VAL A 34 -8.93 2.10 10.90
N PRO A 35 -9.73 3.13 11.31
CA PRO A 35 -11.16 2.95 11.47
C PRO A 35 -11.87 2.54 10.18
N GLY A 36 -11.47 3.13 9.04
CA GLY A 36 -12.04 2.82 7.74
C GLY A 36 -11.84 1.36 7.34
N ASN A 37 -10.61 0.83 7.45
CA ASN A 37 -10.34 -0.57 7.11
C ASN A 37 -10.95 -1.56 8.13
N ILE A 38 -11.04 -1.21 9.42
CA ILE A 38 -11.78 -2.01 10.40
C ILE A 38 -13.25 -2.11 10.01
N ALA A 39 -13.88 -0.99 9.63
CA ALA A 39 -15.27 -1.00 9.19
C ALA A 39 -15.47 -1.90 7.96
N VAL A 40 -14.53 -1.88 6.99
CA VAL A 40 -14.55 -2.78 5.83
C VAL A 40 -14.43 -4.24 6.25
N VAL A 41 -13.49 -4.57 7.16
CA VAL A 41 -13.30 -5.95 7.65
C VAL A 41 -14.56 -6.45 8.35
N VAL A 42 -15.14 -5.68 9.25
CA VAL A 42 -16.35 -6.08 10.00
C VAL A 42 -17.52 -6.33 9.06
N ARG A 43 -17.73 -5.42 8.10
CA ARG A 43 -18.83 -5.55 7.12
C ARG A 43 -18.65 -6.72 6.17
N LEU A 44 -17.47 -6.88 5.58
CA LEU A 44 -17.22 -7.94 4.61
C LEU A 44 -17.10 -9.34 5.24
N ALA A 45 -16.72 -9.46 6.52
CA ALA A 45 -16.67 -10.74 7.21
C ALA A 45 -18.01 -11.48 7.20
N GLY A 46 -19.13 -10.75 7.27
CA GLY A 46 -20.48 -11.32 7.17
C GLY A 46 -20.82 -11.91 5.78
N TRP A 47 -20.18 -11.39 4.72
CA TRP A 47 -20.49 -11.74 3.32
C TRP A 47 -19.68 -12.92 2.75
N ILE A 48 -18.67 -13.39 3.49
CA ILE A 48 -17.85 -14.54 3.06
C ILE A 48 -18.71 -15.80 2.87
N LYS A 49 -19.82 -15.90 3.58
CA LYS A 49 -20.74 -17.06 3.51
C LYS A 49 -21.42 -17.23 2.16
N GLU A 50 -21.57 -16.16 1.38
CA GLU A 50 -22.30 -16.17 0.09
C GLU A 50 -21.47 -16.69 -1.10
N GLY A 51 -20.18 -17.00 -0.90
CA GLY A 51 -19.35 -17.68 -1.92
C GLY A 51 -18.80 -16.79 -3.02
N SER A 52 -19.04 -15.46 -2.99
CA SER A 52 -18.42 -14.52 -3.92
C SER A 52 -16.95 -14.30 -3.62
N PHE A 53 -16.09 -14.25 -4.65
CA PHE A 53 -14.65 -14.08 -4.48
C PHE A 53 -14.24 -12.62 -4.30
N THR A 54 -15.03 -11.66 -4.81
CA THR A 54 -14.73 -10.23 -4.71
C THR A 54 -14.65 -9.73 -3.27
N PRO A 55 -15.61 -10.02 -2.36
CA PRO A 55 -15.51 -9.63 -0.96
C PRO A 55 -14.28 -10.20 -0.27
N ILE A 56 -13.85 -11.41 -0.63
CA ILE A 56 -12.65 -12.03 -0.07
C ILE A 56 -11.38 -11.26 -0.47
N LEU A 57 -11.28 -10.79 -1.72
CA LEU A 57 -10.16 -9.96 -2.16
C LEU A 57 -10.16 -8.58 -1.50
N MET A 58 -11.34 -7.94 -1.39
CA MET A 58 -11.48 -6.66 -0.68
C MET A 58 -11.12 -6.79 0.80
N LEU A 59 -11.53 -7.88 1.45
CA LEU A 59 -11.16 -8.20 2.83
C LEU A 59 -9.66 -8.42 2.96
N SER A 60 -9.05 -9.16 2.03
CA SER A 60 -7.60 -9.40 2.00
C SER A 60 -6.84 -8.07 1.86
N LEU A 61 -7.32 -7.17 1.01
CA LEU A 61 -6.75 -5.82 0.85
C LEU A 61 -6.89 -5.00 2.12
N ALA A 62 -8.06 -5.00 2.76
CA ALA A 62 -8.26 -4.27 4.02
C ALA A 62 -7.38 -4.82 5.18
N ILE A 63 -7.14 -6.14 5.23
CA ILE A 63 -6.20 -6.74 6.18
C ILE A 63 -4.77 -6.30 5.89
N SER A 64 -4.33 -6.30 4.62
CA SER A 64 -3.03 -5.76 4.22
C SER A 64 -2.86 -4.31 4.65
N ASP A 65 -3.86 -3.47 4.38
CA ASP A 65 -3.85 -2.07 4.75
C ASP A 65 -3.74 -1.88 6.28
N LEU A 66 -4.48 -2.66 7.07
CA LEU A 66 -4.40 -2.61 8.53
C LEU A 66 -3.02 -3.01 9.05
N LEU A 67 -2.38 -4.04 8.50
CA LEU A 67 -1.02 -4.44 8.90
C LEU A 67 -0.02 -3.28 8.71
N THR A 68 -0.12 -2.56 7.60
CA THR A 68 0.68 -1.37 7.34
C THR A 68 0.34 -0.24 8.31
N LEU A 69 -0.95 0.15 8.38
CA LEU A 69 -1.41 1.31 9.13
C LEU A 69 -1.16 1.19 10.65
N LEU A 70 -1.31 -0.02 11.22
CA LEU A 70 -1.03 -0.27 12.63
C LEU A 70 0.45 -0.12 13.00
N SER A 71 1.37 -0.19 12.03
CA SER A 71 2.79 0.09 12.26
C SER A 71 3.12 1.59 12.28
N LEU A 72 2.25 2.46 11.76
CA LEU A 72 2.55 3.89 11.58
C LEU A 72 2.90 4.66 12.85
N PRO A 73 2.30 4.42 14.03
CA PRO A 73 2.69 5.12 15.25
C PRO A 73 4.17 4.97 15.58
N VAL A 74 4.75 3.78 15.33
CA VAL A 74 6.19 3.55 15.56
C VAL A 74 7.03 4.31 14.53
N TRP A 75 6.59 4.35 13.26
CA TRP A 75 7.28 5.12 12.21
C TRP A 75 7.21 6.63 12.44
N ILE A 76 6.06 7.15 12.89
CA ILE A 76 5.90 8.56 13.28
C ILE A 76 6.85 8.90 14.42
N TRP A 77 6.89 8.05 15.46
CA TRP A 77 7.83 8.24 16.57
C TRP A 77 9.28 8.35 16.09
N THR A 78 9.71 7.47 15.19
CA THR A 78 11.10 7.45 14.71
C THR A 78 11.46 8.59 13.77
N LEU A 79 10.49 9.18 13.08
CA LEU A 79 10.71 10.39 12.28
C LEU A 79 10.91 11.64 13.16
N LEU A 80 10.24 11.69 14.31
CA LEU A 80 10.27 12.83 15.23
C LEU A 80 11.37 12.71 16.29
N HIS A 81 11.79 11.48 16.61
CA HIS A 81 12.74 11.18 17.66
C HIS A 81 13.84 10.25 17.10
N HIS A 82 14.25 9.26 17.89
CA HIS A 82 15.26 8.26 17.50
C HIS A 82 14.71 6.84 17.72
N TRP A 83 15.35 5.86 17.11
CA TRP A 83 14.95 4.46 17.22
C TRP A 83 15.40 3.87 18.56
N VAL A 84 14.44 3.42 19.37
CA VAL A 84 14.71 2.84 20.70
C VAL A 84 14.31 1.35 20.79
N PHE A 85 13.70 0.80 19.76
CA PHE A 85 13.01 -0.50 19.80
C PHE A 85 13.89 -1.70 19.41
N GLY A 86 15.20 -1.51 19.26
CA GLY A 86 16.14 -2.57 18.92
C GLY A 86 16.07 -3.05 17.45
N VAL A 87 17.02 -3.91 17.07
CA VAL A 87 17.18 -4.36 15.69
C VAL A 87 16.10 -5.35 15.26
N VAL A 88 15.60 -6.18 16.18
CA VAL A 88 14.57 -7.19 15.88
C VAL A 88 13.28 -6.52 15.44
N LEU A 89 12.81 -5.53 16.19
CA LEU A 89 11.56 -4.81 15.84
C LEU A 89 11.75 -3.99 14.56
N CYS A 90 12.93 -3.40 14.31
CA CYS A 90 13.26 -2.72 13.06
C CYS A 90 13.06 -3.65 11.85
N LYS A 91 13.60 -4.87 11.91
CA LYS A 91 13.47 -5.87 10.85
C LYS A 91 12.03 -6.36 10.67
N LEU A 92 11.36 -6.71 11.78
CA LEU A 92 9.99 -7.25 11.74
C LEU A 92 8.99 -6.22 11.24
N LEU A 93 9.02 -4.98 11.75
CA LEU A 93 8.11 -3.93 11.28
C LEU A 93 8.37 -3.59 9.81
N SER A 94 9.63 -3.52 9.38
CA SER A 94 9.93 -3.31 7.97
C SER A 94 9.42 -4.45 7.10
N TYR A 95 9.64 -5.70 7.54
CA TYR A 95 9.10 -6.89 6.84
C TYR A 95 7.57 -6.83 6.72
N LEU A 96 6.85 -6.50 7.80
CA LEU A 96 5.39 -6.38 7.79
C LEU A 96 4.91 -5.27 6.85
N VAL A 97 5.59 -4.13 6.79
CA VAL A 97 5.27 -3.06 5.84
C VAL A 97 5.42 -3.54 4.40
N TYR A 98 6.56 -4.16 4.04
CA TYR A 98 6.75 -4.68 2.67
C TYR A 98 5.78 -5.81 2.34
N LEU A 99 5.53 -6.73 3.29
CA LEU A 99 4.53 -7.80 3.14
C LEU A 99 3.17 -7.23 2.78
N SER A 100 2.74 -6.22 3.52
CA SER A 100 1.45 -5.56 3.31
C SER A 100 1.40 -4.83 1.97
N LEU A 101 2.46 -4.10 1.63
CA LEU A 101 2.55 -3.37 0.36
C LEU A 101 2.48 -4.34 -0.83
N TYR A 102 3.25 -5.44 -0.82
CA TYR A 102 3.23 -6.43 -1.90
C TYR A 102 1.91 -7.21 -1.95
N SER A 103 1.34 -7.61 -0.81
CA SER A 103 0.05 -8.29 -0.80
C SER A 103 -1.08 -7.37 -1.26
N GLY A 104 -1.06 -6.09 -0.89
CA GLY A 104 -2.02 -5.09 -1.36
C GLY A 104 -2.00 -4.93 -2.87
N ILE A 105 -0.81 -4.71 -3.46
CA ILE A 105 -0.66 -4.54 -4.92
C ILE A 105 -1.08 -5.80 -5.68
N LEU A 106 -0.69 -6.98 -5.22
CA LEU A 106 -1.05 -8.25 -5.84
C LEU A 106 -2.55 -8.54 -5.71
N CYS A 107 -3.21 -8.12 -4.61
CA CYS A 107 -4.67 -8.17 -4.48
C CYS A 107 -5.35 -7.28 -5.53
N VAL A 108 -4.84 -6.06 -5.77
CA VAL A 108 -5.38 -5.15 -6.80
C VAL A 108 -5.20 -5.75 -8.20
N VAL A 109 -4.03 -6.35 -8.49
CA VAL A 109 -3.80 -7.09 -9.75
C VAL A 109 -4.81 -8.22 -9.90
N LEU A 110 -4.98 -9.05 -8.86
CA LEU A 110 -5.93 -10.17 -8.92
C LEU A 110 -7.38 -9.71 -9.04
N MET A 111 -7.77 -8.58 -8.42
CA MET A 111 -9.09 -7.98 -8.64
C MET A 111 -9.29 -7.57 -10.11
N SER A 112 -8.27 -6.99 -10.74
CA SER A 112 -8.32 -6.60 -12.15
C SER A 112 -8.42 -7.82 -13.07
N VAL A 113 -7.62 -8.86 -12.82
CA VAL A 113 -7.69 -10.16 -13.53
C VAL A 113 -9.04 -10.82 -13.33
N GLN A 114 -9.56 -10.84 -12.10
CA GLN A 114 -10.88 -11.40 -11.81
C GLN A 114 -11.97 -10.70 -12.64
N ARG A 115 -11.97 -9.37 -12.69
CA ARG A 115 -12.94 -8.61 -13.46
C ARG A 115 -12.83 -8.90 -14.94
N TYR A 116 -11.62 -8.87 -15.49
CA TYR A 116 -11.36 -9.24 -16.87
C TYR A 116 -11.91 -10.64 -17.20
N MET A 117 -11.58 -11.63 -16.38
CA MET A 117 -12.03 -13.01 -16.59
C MET A 117 -13.55 -13.19 -16.44
N GLN A 118 -14.20 -12.49 -15.50
CA GLN A 118 -15.65 -12.56 -15.30
C GLN A 118 -16.41 -11.95 -16.47
N VAL A 119 -15.90 -10.87 -17.08
CA VAL A 119 -16.58 -10.19 -18.19
C VAL A 119 -16.30 -10.87 -19.52
N LEU A 120 -15.04 -11.18 -19.83
CA LEU A 120 -14.64 -11.67 -21.16
C LEU A 120 -14.54 -13.19 -21.25
N HIS A 121 -14.27 -13.88 -20.14
CA HIS A 121 -14.07 -15.33 -20.13
C HIS A 121 -14.80 -16.03 -18.96
N PRO A 122 -16.11 -15.82 -18.77
CA PRO A 122 -16.83 -16.31 -17.58
C PRO A 122 -16.77 -17.83 -17.41
N GLN A 123 -16.78 -18.58 -18.50
CA GLN A 123 -16.69 -20.05 -18.45
C GLN A 123 -15.34 -20.51 -17.89
N LYS A 124 -14.23 -19.87 -18.27
CA LYS A 124 -12.89 -20.21 -17.74
C LYS A 124 -12.78 -19.85 -16.26
N TRP A 125 -13.31 -18.69 -15.86
CA TRP A 125 -13.33 -18.26 -14.48
C TRP A 125 -14.14 -19.20 -13.57
N ASN A 126 -15.30 -19.66 -14.06
CA ASN A 126 -16.15 -20.58 -13.32
C ASN A 126 -15.53 -21.98 -13.18
N LYS A 127 -14.78 -22.45 -14.19
CA LYS A 127 -14.02 -23.73 -14.11
C LYS A 127 -12.97 -23.75 -13.00
N LEU A 128 -12.44 -22.60 -12.60
CA LEU A 128 -11.44 -22.52 -11.52
C LEU A 128 -12.02 -22.98 -10.15
N GLY A 129 -13.33 -22.84 -9.97
CA GLY A 129 -14.04 -23.25 -8.77
C GLY A 129 -13.59 -22.53 -7.49
N LYS A 130 -14.19 -22.87 -6.36
CA LYS A 130 -13.86 -22.24 -5.06
C LYS A 130 -12.44 -22.58 -4.60
N LYS A 131 -11.97 -23.81 -4.83
CA LYS A 131 -10.64 -24.29 -4.43
C LYS A 131 -9.53 -23.54 -5.18
N GLY A 132 -9.63 -23.39 -6.50
CA GLY A 132 -8.64 -22.67 -7.30
C GLY A 132 -8.54 -21.20 -6.91
N LYS A 133 -9.68 -20.53 -6.63
CA LYS A 133 -9.71 -19.15 -6.16
C LYS A 133 -9.01 -18.95 -4.81
N LYS A 134 -9.19 -19.90 -3.86
CA LYS A 134 -8.46 -19.90 -2.58
C LYS A 134 -6.95 -20.09 -2.76
N ILE A 135 -6.55 -20.98 -3.69
CA ILE A 135 -5.13 -21.19 -4.02
C ILE A 135 -4.51 -19.92 -4.57
N LEU A 136 -5.19 -19.17 -5.46
CA LEU A 136 -4.70 -17.90 -5.96
C LEU A 136 -4.47 -16.89 -4.82
N LEU A 137 -5.43 -16.77 -3.91
CA LEU A 137 -5.30 -15.85 -2.77
C LEU A 137 -4.12 -16.25 -1.86
N PHE A 138 -4.00 -17.54 -1.54
CA PHE A 138 -2.89 -18.04 -0.74
C PHE A 138 -1.54 -17.82 -1.44
N GLY A 139 -1.49 -18.03 -2.76
CA GLY A 139 -0.30 -17.77 -3.58
C GLY A 139 0.15 -16.31 -3.52
N ILE A 140 -0.78 -15.35 -3.50
CA ILE A 140 -0.47 -13.93 -3.32
C ILE A 140 0.25 -13.69 -1.99
N TRP A 141 -0.26 -14.22 -0.89
CA TRP A 141 0.34 -14.04 0.43
C TRP A 141 1.73 -14.67 0.54
N ILE A 142 1.91 -15.87 -0.03
CA ILE A 142 3.24 -16.53 -0.08
C ILE A 142 4.20 -15.70 -0.94
N LEU A 143 3.79 -15.29 -2.14
CA LEU A 143 4.64 -14.48 -3.03
C LEU A 143 5.03 -13.17 -2.34
N SER A 144 4.08 -12.50 -1.68
CA SER A 144 4.35 -11.29 -0.91
C SER A 144 5.35 -11.52 0.22
N ALA A 145 5.23 -12.63 0.94
CA ALA A 145 6.15 -13.00 2.02
C ALA A 145 7.57 -13.22 1.50
N VAL A 146 7.72 -13.92 0.37
CA VAL A 146 9.01 -14.14 -0.29
C VAL A 146 9.61 -12.82 -0.77
N LEU A 147 8.83 -11.99 -1.48
CA LEU A 147 9.29 -10.69 -1.98
C LEU A 147 9.70 -9.74 -0.84
N SER A 148 9.08 -9.85 0.32
CA SER A 148 9.37 -8.98 1.47
C SER A 148 10.59 -9.43 2.29
N SER A 149 11.06 -10.67 2.09
CA SER A 149 12.11 -11.27 2.93
C SER A 149 13.44 -10.52 2.90
N TYR A 150 13.74 -9.77 1.82
CA TYR A 150 14.94 -8.95 1.74
C TYR A 150 14.99 -7.86 2.83
N ALA A 151 13.84 -7.40 3.33
CA ALA A 151 13.80 -6.43 4.42
C ALA A 151 14.39 -6.98 5.73
N LEU A 152 14.29 -8.29 5.98
CA LEU A 152 14.90 -8.94 7.14
C LEU A 152 16.43 -8.92 7.09
N VAL A 153 17.00 -8.87 5.89
CA VAL A 153 18.46 -8.82 5.68
C VAL A 153 18.96 -7.38 5.67
N GLN A 154 18.32 -6.52 4.88
CA GLN A 154 18.80 -5.16 4.61
C GLN A 154 18.48 -4.14 5.71
N ARG A 155 17.50 -4.40 6.60
CA ARG A 155 17.18 -3.47 7.69
C ARG A 155 18.06 -3.68 8.92
N THR A 156 18.58 -2.56 9.43
CA THR A 156 19.38 -2.56 10.66
C THR A 156 19.24 -1.23 11.40
N VAL A 157 19.69 -1.21 12.64
CA VAL A 157 19.75 0.00 13.47
C VAL A 157 21.16 0.55 13.43
N ARG A 158 21.32 1.76 12.92
CA ARG A 158 22.61 2.46 12.84
C ARG A 158 22.49 3.90 13.35
N PRO A 159 23.54 4.45 13.96
CA PRO A 159 23.56 5.87 14.31
C PRO A 159 23.56 6.72 13.04
N ASN A 160 22.84 7.85 13.08
CA ASN A 160 22.97 8.92 12.10
C ASN A 160 24.24 9.75 12.38
N ARG A 161 24.45 10.84 11.61
CA ARG A 161 25.62 11.73 11.79
C ARG A 161 25.65 12.44 13.15
N GLU A 162 24.52 12.54 13.82
CA GLU A 162 24.33 13.17 15.13
C GLU A 162 24.41 12.16 16.28
N GLY A 163 24.70 10.88 15.98
CA GLY A 163 24.79 9.81 16.95
C GLY A 163 23.45 9.16 17.33
N HIS A 164 22.32 9.63 16.77
CA HIS A 164 21.00 9.08 17.06
C HIS A 164 20.74 7.80 16.25
N PHE A 165 20.28 6.75 16.92
CA PHE A 165 19.94 5.50 16.26
C PHE A 165 18.73 5.64 15.35
N GLN A 166 18.78 5.03 14.17
CA GLN A 166 17.71 4.99 13.19
C GLN A 166 17.59 3.59 12.59
N CYS A 167 16.34 3.15 12.36
CA CYS A 167 16.04 1.94 11.59
C CYS A 167 16.13 2.27 10.10
N LYS A 168 17.24 1.91 9.47
CA LYS A 168 17.52 2.22 8.06
C LYS A 168 17.91 0.99 7.26
N ARG A 169 17.82 1.12 5.92
CA ARG A 169 18.42 0.15 5.00
C ARG A 169 19.95 0.25 5.12
N SER A 170 20.60 -0.89 5.21
CA SER A 170 22.04 -1.02 5.22
C SER A 170 22.48 -1.73 3.96
N TYR A 171 23.33 -1.11 3.20
CA TYR A 171 23.92 -1.67 2.00
C TYR A 171 25.42 -1.91 2.25
N GLN A 172 25.94 -3.03 1.75
CA GLN A 172 27.36 -3.35 1.86
C GLN A 172 28.20 -2.46 0.94
N ASN A 173 27.63 -2.13 -0.24
CA ASN A 173 28.28 -1.31 -1.25
C ASN A 173 27.23 -0.57 -2.12
N SER A 174 27.72 0.33 -2.98
CA SER A 174 26.89 1.10 -3.89
C SER A 174 26.16 0.23 -4.92
N ILE A 175 26.72 -0.90 -5.30
CA ILE A 175 26.11 -1.84 -6.28
C ILE A 175 24.87 -2.47 -5.66
N GLU A 176 24.94 -2.95 -4.40
CA GLU A 176 23.79 -3.50 -3.69
C GLU A 176 22.68 -2.46 -3.54
N ARG A 177 23.05 -1.22 -3.23
CA ARG A 177 22.10 -0.11 -3.14
C ARG A 177 21.37 0.10 -4.46
N VAL A 178 22.10 0.24 -5.55
CA VAL A 178 21.54 0.45 -6.89
C VAL A 178 20.69 -0.74 -7.31
N ALA A 179 21.15 -1.97 -7.09
CA ALA A 179 20.40 -3.18 -7.42
C ALA A 179 19.05 -3.26 -6.67
N THR A 180 19.03 -2.89 -5.37
CA THR A 180 17.79 -2.87 -4.59
C THR A 180 16.79 -1.83 -5.12
N LEU A 181 17.26 -0.62 -5.43
CA LEU A 181 16.42 0.43 -5.99
C LEU A 181 15.88 0.06 -7.38
N ILE A 182 16.72 -0.54 -8.24
CA ILE A 182 16.30 -1.08 -9.54
C ILE A 182 15.24 -2.17 -9.35
N TRP A 183 15.42 -3.06 -8.38
CA TRP A 183 14.45 -4.13 -8.09
C TRP A 183 13.06 -3.56 -7.74
N GLU A 184 12.99 -2.53 -6.90
CA GLU A 184 11.73 -1.85 -6.57
C GLU A 184 11.08 -1.19 -7.82
N ILE A 185 11.89 -0.59 -8.70
CA ILE A 185 11.42 -0.01 -9.96
C ILE A 185 10.90 -1.11 -10.91
N ILE A 186 11.61 -2.25 -11.03
CA ILE A 186 11.18 -3.37 -11.88
C ILE A 186 9.83 -3.91 -11.43
N ILE A 187 9.62 -4.10 -10.12
CA ILE A 187 8.32 -4.54 -9.59
C ILE A 187 7.21 -3.59 -10.05
N PHE A 188 7.43 -2.28 -9.93
CA PHE A 188 6.47 -1.29 -10.39
C PHE A 188 6.24 -1.38 -11.91
N LEU A 189 7.33 -1.46 -12.69
CA LEU A 189 7.27 -1.53 -14.16
C LEU A 189 6.61 -2.83 -14.68
N VAL A 190 6.63 -3.91 -13.93
CA VAL A 190 5.90 -5.15 -14.29
C VAL A 190 4.42 -5.03 -13.94
N LEU A 191 4.11 -4.51 -12.76
CA LEU A 191 2.73 -4.47 -12.28
C LEU A 191 1.90 -3.39 -12.98
N PHE A 192 2.52 -2.25 -13.31
CA PHE A 192 1.85 -1.14 -14.00
C PHE A 192 1.29 -1.51 -15.38
N PRO A 193 2.09 -2.01 -16.33
CA PRO A 193 1.56 -2.42 -17.62
C PRO A 193 0.53 -3.56 -17.49
N THR A 194 0.73 -4.48 -16.53
CA THR A 194 -0.21 -5.57 -16.28
C THR A 194 -1.59 -5.03 -15.88
N LEU A 195 -1.65 -4.08 -14.93
CA LEU A 195 -2.88 -3.43 -14.52
C LEU A 195 -3.52 -2.64 -15.67
N THR A 196 -2.70 -1.87 -16.42
CA THR A 196 -3.16 -1.07 -17.56
C THR A 196 -3.74 -1.97 -18.67
N TYR A 197 -3.09 -3.11 -18.97
CA TYR A 197 -3.56 -4.08 -19.94
C TYR A 197 -4.94 -4.63 -19.57
N PHE A 198 -5.10 -5.14 -18.34
CA PHE A 198 -6.39 -5.69 -17.90
C PHE A 198 -7.47 -4.63 -17.84
N TYR A 199 -7.13 -3.40 -17.43
CA TYR A 199 -8.06 -2.29 -17.41
C TYR A 199 -8.54 -1.89 -18.81
N PHE A 200 -7.62 -1.74 -19.76
CA PHE A 200 -7.94 -1.35 -21.14
C PHE A 200 -8.88 -2.37 -21.80
N HIS A 201 -8.55 -3.64 -21.71
CA HIS A 201 -9.40 -4.71 -22.27
C HIS A 201 -10.73 -4.85 -21.54
N LEU A 202 -10.77 -4.62 -20.22
CA LEU A 202 -12.00 -4.62 -19.46
C LEU A 202 -12.93 -3.46 -19.91
N HIS A 203 -12.37 -2.27 -20.11
CA HIS A 203 -13.13 -1.11 -20.57
C HIS A 203 -13.75 -1.35 -21.97
N GLN A 204 -12.98 -1.93 -22.88
CA GLN A 204 -13.51 -2.31 -24.21
C GLN A 204 -14.63 -3.36 -24.11
N GLY A 205 -14.45 -4.37 -23.26
CA GLY A 205 -15.45 -5.43 -23.08
C GLY A 205 -16.75 -4.97 -22.44
N VAL A 206 -16.68 -4.03 -21.48
CA VAL A 206 -17.87 -3.47 -20.79
C VAL A 206 -18.68 -2.57 -21.72
N ASN A 207 -18.06 -1.82 -22.61
CA ASN A 207 -18.77 -0.97 -23.57
C ASN A 207 -19.63 -1.80 -24.56
N ASN A 208 -19.29 -3.08 -24.74
CA ASN A 208 -19.99 -4.01 -25.62
C ASN A 208 -21.03 -4.89 -24.90
N SER A 209 -21.18 -4.80 -23.57
CA SER A 209 -22.05 -5.64 -22.77
C SER A 209 -23.10 -4.82 -22.02
N ALA A 210 -24.38 -5.24 -22.10
CA ALA A 210 -25.55 -4.59 -21.49
C ALA A 210 -25.63 -4.77 -19.94
N PHE A 211 -24.59 -5.22 -19.26
CA PHE A 211 -24.63 -5.55 -17.82
C PHE A 211 -24.23 -4.37 -16.93
N PHE A 212 -25.21 -3.60 -16.46
CA PHE A 212 -25.03 -2.42 -15.58
C PHE A 212 -24.31 -2.72 -14.24
N SER A 213 -24.52 -3.88 -13.62
CA SER A 213 -23.89 -4.24 -12.35
C SER A 213 -22.38 -4.45 -12.47
N SER A 214 -21.91 -4.87 -13.64
CA SER A 214 -20.48 -5.02 -13.95
C SER A 214 -19.77 -3.68 -14.05
N GLN A 215 -20.45 -2.60 -14.46
CA GLN A 215 -19.84 -1.26 -14.63
C GLN A 215 -19.42 -0.62 -13.31
N SER A 216 -20.24 -0.71 -12.26
CA SER A 216 -19.94 -0.08 -10.97
C SER A 216 -18.72 -0.68 -10.30
N LEU A 217 -18.58 -2.01 -10.30
CA LEU A 217 -17.40 -2.69 -9.77
C LEU A 217 -16.16 -2.45 -10.63
N THR A 218 -16.31 -2.36 -11.95
CA THR A 218 -15.22 -1.98 -12.85
C THR A 218 -14.72 -0.56 -12.55
N LYS A 219 -15.63 0.41 -12.37
CA LYS A 219 -15.28 1.77 -11.95
C LYS A 219 -14.59 1.81 -10.60
N LEU A 220 -15.02 0.99 -9.64
CA LEU A 220 -14.36 0.87 -8.34
C LEU A 220 -12.91 0.39 -8.48
N VAL A 221 -12.70 -0.75 -9.16
CA VAL A 221 -11.35 -1.29 -9.39
C VAL A 221 -10.47 -0.28 -10.13
N THR A 222 -11.01 0.43 -11.12
CA THR A 222 -10.31 1.51 -11.83
C THR A 222 -9.83 2.61 -10.89
N ARG A 223 -10.69 3.06 -9.97
CA ARG A 223 -10.32 4.12 -8.99
C ARG A 223 -9.22 3.63 -8.06
N ILE A 224 -9.29 2.38 -7.58
CA ILE A 224 -8.25 1.77 -6.75
C ILE A 224 -6.92 1.74 -7.51
N VAL A 225 -6.92 1.29 -8.77
CA VAL A 225 -5.74 1.24 -9.63
C VAL A 225 -5.17 2.65 -9.85
N ALA A 226 -6.02 3.64 -10.16
CA ALA A 226 -5.59 5.02 -10.36
C ALA A 226 -4.95 5.62 -9.11
N CYS A 227 -5.56 5.43 -7.94
CA CYS A 227 -4.99 5.86 -6.66
C CYS A 227 -3.63 5.21 -6.41
N PHE A 228 -3.53 3.90 -6.69
CA PHE A 228 -2.28 3.18 -6.56
C PHE A 228 -1.16 3.84 -7.37
N PHE A 229 -1.41 4.21 -8.62
CA PHE A 229 -0.42 4.89 -9.46
C PHE A 229 -0.04 6.26 -8.91
N ILE A 230 -1.03 7.08 -8.57
CA ILE A 230 -0.80 8.46 -8.11
C ILE A 230 0.10 8.48 -6.88
N PHE A 231 -0.11 7.56 -5.93
CA PHE A 231 0.62 7.56 -4.67
C PHE A 231 1.95 6.80 -4.70
N TRP A 232 2.15 5.86 -5.65
CA TRP A 232 3.41 5.14 -5.79
C TRP A 232 4.38 5.78 -6.77
N PHE A 233 3.90 6.55 -7.74
CA PHE A 233 4.74 7.19 -8.74
C PHE A 233 5.82 8.12 -8.15
N PRO A 234 5.54 8.95 -7.11
CA PRO A 234 6.57 9.76 -6.47
C PRO A 234 7.72 8.92 -5.87
N LEU A 235 7.41 7.75 -5.30
CA LEU A 235 8.44 6.85 -4.76
C LEU A 235 9.35 6.30 -5.86
N VAL A 236 8.80 5.95 -7.02
CA VAL A 236 9.59 5.50 -8.18
C VAL A 236 10.52 6.59 -8.68
N ILE A 237 10.05 7.84 -8.76
CA ILE A 237 10.89 8.99 -9.10
C ILE A 237 12.01 9.16 -8.07
N SER A 238 11.71 9.08 -6.77
CA SER A 238 12.69 9.15 -5.70
C SER A 238 13.78 8.08 -5.86
N ASN A 239 13.41 6.84 -6.15
CA ASN A 239 14.34 5.75 -6.39
C ASN A 239 15.26 6.03 -7.60
N ILE A 240 14.71 6.58 -8.69
CA ILE A 240 15.51 6.97 -9.88
C ILE A 240 16.52 8.06 -9.51
N VAL A 241 16.09 9.09 -8.79
CA VAL A 241 16.98 10.18 -8.36
C VAL A 241 18.08 9.67 -7.43
N LEU A 242 17.74 8.74 -6.52
CA LEU A 242 18.72 8.09 -5.63
C LEU A 242 19.76 7.30 -6.44
N ILE A 243 19.35 6.55 -7.47
CA ILE A 243 20.26 5.83 -8.36
C ILE A 243 21.20 6.81 -9.07
N ILE A 244 20.67 7.86 -9.65
CA ILE A 244 21.47 8.90 -10.34
C ILE A 244 22.47 9.53 -9.37
N ALA A 245 22.04 9.87 -8.14
CA ALA A 245 22.90 10.46 -7.12
C ALA A 245 24.07 9.54 -6.73
N VAL A 246 23.82 8.23 -6.62
CA VAL A 246 24.85 7.22 -6.32
C VAL A 246 25.83 7.07 -7.48
N LEU A 247 25.32 6.98 -8.74
CA LEU A 247 26.16 6.79 -9.93
C LEU A 247 27.03 8.02 -10.24
N LEU A 248 26.53 9.22 -9.98
CA LEU A 248 27.26 10.48 -10.17
C LEU A 248 28.18 10.86 -8.98
N TRP A 249 28.23 10.05 -7.94
CA TRP A 249 28.98 10.34 -6.70
C TRP A 249 28.65 11.72 -6.12
N ASN A 250 27.41 12.18 -6.27
CA ASN A 250 26.97 13.50 -5.86
C ASN A 250 26.33 13.46 -4.45
N ASP A 251 27.15 13.70 -3.42
CA ASP A 251 26.70 13.67 -2.03
C ASP A 251 25.61 14.70 -1.69
N ARG A 252 25.57 15.84 -2.39
CA ARG A 252 24.53 16.85 -2.16
C ARG A 252 23.18 16.34 -2.67
N LEU A 253 23.17 15.84 -3.90
CA LEU A 253 21.96 15.24 -4.50
C LEU A 253 21.49 14.02 -3.69
N LEU A 254 22.42 13.18 -3.24
CA LEU A 254 22.13 12.00 -2.44
C LEU A 254 21.41 12.37 -1.12
N ARG A 255 21.91 13.37 -0.39
CA ARG A 255 21.27 13.84 0.85
C ARG A 255 19.89 14.42 0.62
N SER A 256 19.72 15.22 -0.44
CA SER A 256 18.42 15.78 -0.79
C SER A 256 17.41 14.69 -1.16
N ALA A 257 17.83 13.70 -1.94
CA ALA A 257 17.00 12.58 -2.34
C ALA A 257 16.63 11.68 -1.14
N GLU A 258 17.56 11.40 -0.22
CA GLU A 258 17.27 10.65 1.02
C GLU A 258 16.28 11.39 1.93
N SER A 259 16.33 12.72 1.97
CA SER A 259 15.36 13.51 2.72
C SER A 259 13.97 13.49 2.06
N ALA A 260 13.91 13.56 0.73
CA ALA A 260 12.67 13.46 -0.03
C ALA A 260 12.05 12.05 0.03
N ASP A 261 12.87 11.00 0.16
CA ASP A 261 12.41 9.62 0.24
C ASP A 261 11.44 9.39 1.43
N ASN A 262 11.65 10.04 2.56
CA ASN A 262 10.74 9.97 3.70
C ASN A 262 9.34 10.53 3.35
N ILE A 263 9.26 11.59 2.55
CA ILE A 263 7.98 12.17 2.12
C ILE A 263 7.31 11.27 1.08
N THR A 264 8.06 10.80 0.08
CA THR A 264 7.52 9.95 -0.98
C THR A 264 7.08 8.60 -0.46
N ALA A 265 7.81 8.02 0.49
CA ALA A 265 7.39 6.83 1.22
C ALA A 265 6.10 7.09 2.00
N ALA A 266 5.98 8.23 2.71
CA ALA A 266 4.76 8.59 3.43
C ALA A 266 3.55 8.72 2.49
N LEU A 267 3.73 9.29 1.29
CA LEU A 267 2.67 9.39 0.29
C LEU A 267 2.16 8.02 -0.18
N ALA A 268 3.06 7.02 -0.29
CA ALA A 268 2.64 5.66 -0.66
C ALA A 268 1.66 5.04 0.36
N PHE A 269 1.74 5.42 1.64
CA PHE A 269 0.79 4.94 2.66
C PHE A 269 -0.61 5.54 2.52
N ILE A 270 -0.78 6.66 1.79
CA ILE A 270 -2.11 7.24 1.51
C ILE A 270 -2.97 6.22 0.76
N ASN A 271 -2.36 5.38 -0.09
CA ASN A 271 -3.08 4.32 -0.79
C ASN A 271 -3.86 3.40 0.17
N SER A 272 -3.25 3.03 1.31
CA SER A 272 -3.90 2.15 2.29
C SER A 272 -5.04 2.83 3.06
N CYS A 273 -5.04 4.15 3.20
CA CYS A 273 -6.13 4.85 3.89
C CYS A 273 -7.28 5.26 2.94
N VAL A 274 -7.06 5.31 1.63
CA VAL A 274 -8.07 5.76 0.65
C VAL A 274 -9.05 4.63 0.27
N ASN A 275 -8.64 3.37 0.33
CA ASN A 275 -9.45 2.21 -0.10
C ASN A 275 -10.86 2.17 0.53
N PRO A 276 -11.06 2.35 1.85
CA PRO A 276 -12.39 2.35 2.45
C PRO A 276 -13.32 3.44 1.89
N PHE A 277 -12.78 4.62 1.58
CA PHE A 277 -13.55 5.72 0.99
C PHE A 277 -13.98 5.39 -0.43
N LEU A 278 -13.10 4.76 -1.24
CA LEU A 278 -13.45 4.32 -2.59
C LEU A 278 -14.59 3.30 -2.57
N TYR A 279 -14.61 2.39 -1.58
CA TYR A 279 -15.72 1.45 -1.38
C TYR A 279 -17.02 2.18 -1.02
N ALA A 280 -16.97 3.12 -0.07
CA ALA A 280 -18.14 3.89 0.36
C ALA A 280 -18.73 4.73 -0.78
N PHE A 281 -17.90 5.45 -1.55
CA PHE A 281 -18.36 6.24 -2.70
C PHE A 281 -18.95 5.37 -3.83
N SER A 282 -18.38 4.19 -4.05
CA SER A 282 -18.92 3.29 -5.08
C SER A 282 -20.26 2.69 -4.68
N ALA A 283 -20.46 2.44 -3.39
CA ALA A 283 -21.74 1.99 -2.84
C ALA A 283 -22.85 3.04 -3.03
N ARG A 284 -22.58 4.31 -2.70
CA ARG A 284 -23.53 5.41 -2.87
C ARG A 284 -23.93 5.63 -4.32
N ALA A 285 -22.97 5.61 -5.24
CA ALA A 285 -23.26 5.78 -6.67
C ALA A 285 -24.18 4.70 -7.25
N VAL A 286 -24.17 3.49 -6.69
CA VAL A 286 -25.11 2.41 -7.09
C VAL A 286 -26.51 2.65 -6.52
N GLN A 287 -26.63 3.15 -5.30
CA GLN A 287 -27.91 3.46 -4.66
C GLN A 287 -28.65 4.58 -5.40
N GLU A 288 -27.96 5.65 -5.78
CA GLU A 288 -28.55 6.78 -6.52
C GLU A 288 -29.08 6.38 -7.90
N HIS A 289 -28.47 5.35 -8.54
CA HIS A 289 -28.90 4.85 -9.84
C HIS A 289 -29.88 3.66 -9.73
N GLY A 290 -29.99 3.04 -8.56
CA GLY A 290 -30.73 1.79 -8.31
C GLY A 290 -32.19 1.96 -7.87
N THR A 291 -32.68 3.19 -7.71
CA THR A 291 -34.10 3.45 -7.43
C THR A 291 -35.05 3.04 -8.60
N GLY A 292 -34.51 2.41 -9.64
CA GLY A 292 -35.25 2.03 -10.87
C GLY A 292 -35.31 0.55 -11.23
N THR A 293 -34.47 -0.35 -10.65
CA THR A 293 -34.54 -1.79 -11.01
C THR A 293 -34.02 -2.69 -9.90
N GLU A 294 -34.89 -3.54 -9.43
CA GLU A 294 -34.65 -4.62 -8.47
C GLU A 294 -33.79 -5.76 -9.06
N ASN A 295 -32.99 -6.38 -8.21
CA ASN A 295 -32.29 -7.67 -8.36
C ASN A 295 -31.05 -7.76 -9.22
N THR A 296 -29.89 -7.66 -8.53
CA THR A 296 -28.73 -8.54 -8.76
C THR A 296 -27.79 -8.53 -7.54
N ASP A 297 -27.07 -9.63 -7.26
CA ASP A 297 -26.18 -9.91 -6.11
C ASP A 297 -25.19 -8.81 -5.69
N VAL A 298 -24.91 -7.87 -6.58
CA VAL A 298 -24.01 -6.73 -6.35
C VAL A 298 -24.74 -5.54 -5.71
N GLY A 299 -26.01 -5.34 -6.05
CA GLY A 299 -26.86 -4.31 -5.42
C GLY A 299 -27.04 -4.59 -3.93
N GLY A 300 -27.24 -5.84 -3.55
CA GLY A 300 -27.33 -6.28 -2.17
C GLY A 300 -26.05 -5.98 -1.37
N MET A 301 -24.88 -6.26 -1.91
CA MET A 301 -23.59 -5.99 -1.23
C MET A 301 -23.34 -4.50 -0.98
N MET A 302 -23.77 -3.62 -1.90
CA MET A 302 -23.54 -2.18 -1.78
C MET A 302 -24.62 -1.45 -0.97
N VAL A 303 -25.88 -1.90 -1.01
CA VAL A 303 -26.97 -1.35 -0.20
C VAL A 303 -26.69 -1.53 1.31
N PHE A 304 -26.14 -2.67 1.72
CA PHE A 304 -25.78 -2.93 3.12
C PHE A 304 -24.58 -2.10 3.62
N MET A 305 -23.72 -1.59 2.78
CA MET A 305 -22.64 -0.68 3.19
C MET A 305 -23.15 0.69 3.68
N ASN A 306 -24.43 1.04 3.38
CA ASN A 306 -25.02 2.34 3.70
C ASN A 306 -26.16 2.32 4.74
N SER A 307 -26.62 1.16 5.17
CA SER A 307 -27.62 1.07 6.25
C SER A 307 -26.90 0.98 7.61
N HIS A 308 -26.65 2.13 8.17
CA HIS A 308 -26.45 2.62 9.55
C HIS A 308 -25.37 3.67 9.63
#